data_bfc4e4fc7d439656d948af90917ed51e
#
_entry.id   bfc4e4fc7d439656d948af90917ed51e
#
_cell.length_a   1.000
_cell.length_b   1.000
_cell.length_c   1.000
_cell.angle_alpha   90.00
_cell.angle_beta   90.00
_cell.angle_gamma   90.00
#
_symmetry.space_group_name_H-M   'P 1'
#
loop_
_entity.id
_entity.type
_entity.pdbx_description
1 polymer ?
#
loop_
_entity_poly.entity_id
_entity_poly.type
_entity_poly.pdbx_seq_one_letter_code
_entity_poly.pdbx_strand_id
1 'polypeptide(L)'
;VRIKGAHHPPLGPGRLPWTQNLFATRVAAHVFLGAVKGGEPPPDVYFSGHYHVPGDSYDAWPTRALALPSWQLPTSFAYRLGADRPLPVGGVILTCDRGRYEVAKHFYEWQIRKYGAL
;
A
#
# COMPACT_ATOMS: atom_id res chain seq x y z
N VAL A 1 -0.07 -8.84 -18.00
CA VAL A 1 -0.08 -7.90 -16.88
C VAL A 1 1.36 -7.53 -16.52
N ARG A 2 1.61 -6.24 -16.50
CA ARG A 2 2.93 -5.73 -16.16
C ARG A 2 2.95 -5.31 -14.70
N ILE A 3 3.83 -5.93 -13.91
CA ILE A 3 3.93 -5.73 -12.48
C ILE A 3 5.29 -5.11 -12.16
N LYS A 4 5.28 -4.10 -11.33
CA LYS A 4 6.50 -3.46 -10.82
C LYS A 4 6.37 -3.26 -9.31
N GLY A 5 7.47 -3.21 -8.62
CA GLY A 5 7.44 -2.99 -7.19
C GLY A 5 8.77 -2.51 -6.64
N ALA A 6 8.72 -1.93 -5.47
CA ALA A 6 9.87 -1.50 -4.70
C ALA A 6 9.55 -1.57 -3.21
N HIS A 7 10.58 -1.80 -2.41
CA HIS A 7 10.40 -1.75 -0.96
C HIS A 7 9.95 -0.35 -0.51
N HIS A 8 10.64 0.69 -0.97
CA HIS A 8 10.26 2.07 -0.70
C HIS A 8 9.43 2.63 -1.84
N PRO A 9 8.22 3.11 -1.58
CA PRO A 9 7.48 3.85 -2.60
C PRO A 9 8.13 5.20 -2.87
N PRO A 10 7.87 5.82 -4.03
CA PRO A 10 8.41 7.15 -4.33
C PRO A 10 7.87 8.24 -3.40
N LEU A 11 6.74 8.00 -2.76
CA LEU A 11 6.09 8.91 -1.82
C LEU A 11 5.67 8.12 -0.60
N GLY A 12 5.69 8.76 0.57
CA GLY A 12 5.19 8.18 1.81
C GLY A 12 3.77 8.59 2.16
N PRO A 13 3.16 7.95 3.17
CA PRO A 13 1.78 8.26 3.57
C PRO A 13 1.62 9.62 4.25
N GLY A 14 2.71 10.24 4.70
CA GLY A 14 2.64 11.47 5.46
C GLY A 14 2.16 11.26 6.89
N ARG A 15 2.05 12.35 7.65
CA ARG A 15 1.68 12.32 9.07
C ARG A 15 0.21 12.60 9.33
N LEU A 16 -0.45 13.27 8.39
CA LEU A 16 -1.84 13.69 8.57
C LEU A 16 -2.79 12.57 8.17
N PRO A 17 -3.81 12.26 8.97
CA PRO A 17 -4.71 11.15 8.67
C PRO A 17 -5.35 11.23 7.29
N TRP A 18 -5.72 12.43 6.85
CA TRP A 18 -6.33 12.63 5.55
C TRP A 18 -5.36 12.48 4.38
N THR A 19 -4.05 12.66 4.59
CA THR A 19 -3.05 12.41 3.55
C THR A 19 -2.68 10.92 3.48
N GLN A 20 -2.76 10.21 4.59
CA GLN A 20 -2.49 8.77 4.62
C GLN A 20 -3.46 7.97 3.76
N ASN A 21 -4.72 8.37 3.72
CA ASN A 21 -5.73 7.70 2.91
C ASN A 21 -5.51 7.87 1.39
N LEU A 22 -4.74 8.87 0.99
CA LEU A 22 -4.57 9.23 -0.41
C LEU A 22 -3.19 8.91 -0.98
N PHE A 23 -2.27 8.42 -0.16
CA PHE A 23 -0.90 8.26 -0.63
C PHE A 23 -0.76 7.21 -1.74
N ALA A 24 -1.55 6.15 -1.73
CA ALA A 24 -1.54 5.15 -2.78
C ALA A 24 -1.93 5.75 -4.14
N THR A 25 -2.92 6.62 -4.18
CA THR A 25 -3.31 7.34 -5.39
C THR A 25 -2.19 8.25 -5.89
N ARG A 26 -1.48 8.91 -4.99
CA ARG A 26 -0.32 9.73 -5.35
C ARG A 26 0.82 8.88 -5.90
N VAL A 27 1.08 7.74 -5.30
CA VAL A 27 2.08 6.78 -5.79
C VAL A 27 1.71 6.30 -7.20
N ALA A 28 0.45 5.93 -7.41
CA ALA A 28 -0.04 5.51 -8.72
C ALA A 28 0.18 6.58 -9.79
N ALA A 29 -0.18 7.82 -9.48
CA ALA A 29 0.01 8.96 -10.38
C ALA A 29 1.50 9.17 -10.69
N HIS A 30 2.34 9.15 -9.68
CA HIS A 30 3.78 9.35 -9.82
C HIS A 30 4.41 8.27 -10.70
N VAL A 31 4.07 7.01 -10.47
CA VAL A 31 4.60 5.87 -11.23
C VAL A 31 4.11 5.91 -12.67
N PHE A 32 2.81 6.16 -12.88
CA PHE A 32 2.23 6.23 -14.21
C PHE A 32 2.83 7.37 -15.03
N LEU A 33 2.81 8.58 -14.51
CA LEU A 33 3.32 9.76 -15.21
C LEU A 33 4.82 9.69 -15.45
N GLY A 34 5.57 9.14 -14.50
CA GLY A 34 7.00 8.91 -14.65
C GLY A 34 7.33 7.96 -15.78
N ALA A 35 6.58 6.87 -15.92
CA ALA A 35 6.75 5.92 -17.02
C ALA A 35 6.43 6.57 -18.37
N VAL A 36 5.29 7.25 -18.47
CA VAL A 36 4.89 7.94 -19.70
C VAL A 36 5.93 8.99 -20.11
N LYS A 37 6.38 9.78 -19.14
CA LYS A 37 7.39 10.82 -19.39
C LYS A 37 8.74 10.23 -19.81
N GLY A 38 9.11 9.07 -19.29
CA GLY A 38 10.32 8.35 -19.65
C GLY A 38 10.20 7.51 -20.92
N GLY A 39 9.04 7.50 -21.59
CA GLY A 39 8.82 6.70 -22.80
C GLY A 39 8.71 5.20 -22.53
N GLU A 40 8.47 4.81 -21.29
CA GLU A 40 8.32 3.41 -20.90
C GLU A 40 6.85 3.04 -20.75
N PRO A 41 6.50 1.76 -21.02
CA PRO A 41 5.16 1.31 -20.76
C PRO A 41 4.85 1.36 -19.25
N PRO A 42 3.75 2.00 -18.84
CA PRO A 42 3.39 2.04 -17.42
C PRO A 42 3.06 0.63 -16.91
N PRO A 43 3.34 0.33 -15.64
CA PRO A 43 2.89 -0.93 -15.06
C PRO A 43 1.37 -0.91 -14.85
N ASP A 44 0.77 -2.09 -14.90
CA ASP A 44 -0.64 -2.26 -14.52
C ASP A 44 -0.81 -2.22 -13.01
N VAL A 45 0.14 -2.84 -12.31
CA VAL A 45 0.15 -2.89 -10.84
C VAL A 45 1.54 -2.53 -10.31
N TYR A 46 1.54 -1.69 -9.30
CA TYR A 46 2.75 -1.29 -8.57
C TYR A 46 2.63 -1.63 -7.09
N PHE A 47 3.55 -2.43 -6.58
CA PHE A 47 3.60 -2.78 -5.17
C PHE A 47 4.66 -1.98 -4.43
N SER A 48 4.34 -1.58 -3.21
CA SER A 48 5.31 -0.97 -2.30
C SER A 48 5.08 -1.42 -0.86
N GLY A 49 6.12 -1.30 -0.05
CA GLY A 49 6.09 -1.66 1.36
C GLY A 49 6.68 -0.56 2.23
N HIS A 50 7.55 -0.92 3.15
CA HIS A 50 8.32 -0.07 4.04
C HIS A 50 7.51 0.60 5.16
N TYR A 51 6.43 1.30 4.84
CA TYR A 51 5.68 2.09 5.83
C TYR A 51 4.70 1.25 6.65
N HIS A 52 4.43 0.02 6.24
CA HIS A 52 3.47 -0.90 6.88
C HIS A 52 2.03 -0.40 6.86
N VAL A 53 1.75 0.70 6.19
CA VAL A 53 0.42 1.26 6.03
C VAL A 53 -0.17 0.74 4.73
N PRO A 54 -1.26 -0.06 4.77
CA PRO A 54 -1.89 -0.52 3.54
C PRO A 54 -2.57 0.62 2.80
N GLY A 55 -2.57 0.54 1.49
CA GLY A 55 -3.23 1.51 0.63
C GLY A 55 -3.52 0.90 -0.72
N ASP A 56 -4.50 1.47 -1.40
CA ASP A 56 -4.93 1.02 -2.72
C ASP A 56 -5.46 2.22 -3.51
N SER A 57 -4.94 2.41 -4.70
CA SER A 57 -5.43 3.47 -5.58
C SER A 57 -6.65 3.05 -6.38
N TYR A 58 -7.02 1.77 -6.37
CA TYR A 58 -8.10 1.20 -7.15
C TYR A 58 -7.97 1.59 -8.64
N ASP A 59 -8.96 2.26 -9.19
CA ASP A 59 -9.01 2.65 -10.60
C ASP A 59 -8.79 4.16 -10.82
N ALA A 60 -8.25 4.86 -9.82
CA ALA A 60 -8.01 6.30 -9.93
C ALA A 60 -7.02 6.65 -11.06
N TRP A 61 -6.08 5.76 -11.34
CA TRP A 61 -5.10 5.89 -12.42
C TRP A 61 -5.01 4.57 -13.20
N PRO A 62 -4.50 4.57 -14.43
CA PRO A 62 -4.30 3.32 -15.19
C PRO A 62 -3.34 2.35 -14.49
N THR A 63 -2.37 2.84 -13.74
CA THR A 63 -1.57 2.04 -12.82
C THR A 63 -2.28 1.95 -11.48
N ARG A 64 -2.50 0.74 -10.97
CA ARG A 64 -3.02 0.52 -9.63
C ARG A 64 -1.85 0.35 -8.66
N ALA A 65 -1.74 1.23 -7.69
CA ALA A 65 -0.73 1.16 -6.65
C ALA A 65 -1.30 0.48 -5.40
N LEU A 66 -0.58 -0.53 -4.94
CA LEU A 66 -0.92 -1.27 -3.72
C LEU A 66 0.23 -1.07 -2.72
N ALA A 67 -0.05 -0.43 -1.62
CA ALA A 67 0.85 -0.39 -0.49
C ALA A 67 0.51 -1.54 0.45
N LEU A 68 1.53 -2.31 0.81
CA LEU A 68 1.35 -3.55 1.52
C LEU A 68 1.50 -3.35 3.03
N PRO A 69 0.68 -4.03 3.85
CA PRO A 69 0.93 -4.11 5.28
C PRO A 69 2.17 -4.98 5.56
N SER A 70 2.56 -5.02 6.80
CA SER A 70 3.62 -5.91 7.29
C SER A 70 3.02 -7.11 8.02
N TRP A 71 3.83 -8.15 8.21
CA TRP A 71 3.52 -9.25 9.13
C TRP A 71 4.06 -8.97 10.54
N GLN A 72 4.55 -7.76 10.79
CA GLN A 72 5.04 -7.34 12.10
C GLN A 72 3.98 -6.52 12.84
N LEU A 73 3.95 -6.67 14.15
CA LEU A 73 3.20 -5.76 15.01
C LEU A 73 3.77 -4.34 14.88
N PRO A 74 2.98 -3.30 15.20
CA PRO A 74 3.44 -1.93 15.07
C PRO A 74 4.77 -1.70 15.79
N THR A 75 5.70 -1.15 15.04
CA THR A 75 7.00 -0.73 15.55
C THR A 75 6.91 0.71 16.07
N SER A 76 7.92 1.14 16.80
CA SER A 76 8.02 2.55 17.20
C SER A 76 8.01 3.49 15.99
N PHE A 77 8.51 3.04 14.85
CA PHE A 77 8.45 3.78 13.60
C PHE A 77 7.00 3.99 13.12
N ALA A 78 6.17 2.96 13.19
CA ALA A 78 4.76 3.07 12.83
C ALA A 78 4.02 4.08 13.73
N TYR A 79 4.33 4.08 15.03
CA TYR A 79 3.77 5.07 15.94
C TYR A 79 4.17 6.50 15.59
N ARG A 80 5.41 6.70 15.13
CA ARG A 80 5.89 8.02 14.70
C ARG A 80 5.15 8.56 13.48
N LEU A 81 4.57 7.67 12.66
CA LEU A 81 3.73 8.08 11.53
C LEU A 81 2.33 8.53 11.95
N GLY A 82 2.05 8.58 13.26
CA GLY A 82 0.76 9.04 13.76
C GLY A 82 -0.37 8.05 13.57
N ALA A 83 -0.06 6.76 13.52
CA ALA A 83 -1.07 5.72 13.45
C ALA A 83 -1.78 5.62 14.81
N ASP A 84 -2.96 6.24 14.92
CA ASP A 84 -3.76 6.25 16.15
C ASP A 84 -4.41 4.89 16.43
N ARG A 85 -4.36 3.98 15.49
CA ARG A 85 -4.96 2.65 15.58
C ARG A 85 -3.96 1.59 15.13
N PRO A 86 -4.13 0.35 15.57
CA PRO A 86 -3.28 -0.74 15.12
C PRO A 86 -3.34 -0.88 13.60
N LEU A 87 -2.17 -1.01 12.98
CA LEU A 87 -2.09 -1.32 11.56
C LEU A 87 -2.35 -2.82 11.38
N PRO A 88 -3.10 -3.22 10.35
CA PRO A 88 -3.32 -4.63 10.08
C PRO A 88 -2.01 -5.31 9.67
N VAL A 89 -1.94 -6.61 9.89
CA VAL A 89 -0.90 -7.48 9.33
C VAL A 89 -1.48 -8.25 8.16
N GLY A 90 -0.65 -8.67 7.23
CA GLY A 90 -1.15 -9.49 6.13
C GLY A 90 -0.38 -9.29 4.84
N GLY A 91 -1.04 -9.68 3.76
CA GLY A 91 -0.48 -9.62 2.43
C GLY A 91 -1.57 -9.57 1.36
N VAL A 92 -1.13 -9.54 0.13
CA VAL A 92 -1.99 -9.46 -1.04
C VAL A 92 -1.63 -10.61 -1.98
N ILE A 93 -2.64 -11.26 -2.53
CA ILE A 93 -2.49 -12.23 -3.61
C ILE A 93 -2.98 -11.57 -4.89
N LEU A 94 -2.10 -11.51 -5.88
CA LEU A 94 -2.44 -11.06 -7.21
C LEU A 94 -2.56 -12.28 -8.13
N THR A 95 -3.73 -12.46 -8.71
CA THR A 95 -3.97 -13.52 -9.69
C THR A 95 -4.10 -12.91 -11.07
N CYS A 96 -3.25 -13.34 -11.99
CA CYS A 96 -3.22 -12.84 -13.36
C CYS A 96 -3.66 -13.95 -14.33
N ASP A 97 -4.56 -13.60 -15.24
CA ASP A 97 -5.03 -14.51 -16.28
C ASP A 97 -5.43 -13.71 -17.52
N ARG A 98 -4.84 -14.04 -18.66
CA ARG A 98 -5.21 -13.50 -19.99
C ARG A 98 -5.28 -11.97 -20.03
N GLY A 99 -4.27 -11.31 -19.48
CA GLY A 99 -4.19 -9.85 -19.45
C GLY A 99 -5.09 -9.18 -18.42
N ARG A 100 -5.79 -9.97 -17.60
CA ARG A 100 -6.59 -9.48 -16.47
C ARG A 100 -5.94 -9.85 -15.16
N TYR A 101 -6.27 -9.14 -14.12
CA TYR A 101 -5.80 -9.47 -12.77
C TYR A 101 -6.89 -9.24 -11.73
N GLU A 102 -6.78 -9.99 -10.65
CA GLU A 102 -7.60 -9.83 -9.46
C GLU A 102 -6.71 -9.66 -8.23
N VAL A 103 -7.15 -8.84 -7.31
CA VAL A 103 -6.45 -8.56 -6.06
C VAL A 103 -7.26 -9.14 -4.91
N ALA A 104 -6.65 -10.05 -4.16
CA ALA A 104 -7.22 -10.57 -2.92
C ALA A 104 -6.39 -10.06 -1.74
N LYS A 105 -7.03 -9.31 -0.85
CA LYS A 105 -6.39 -8.75 0.33
C LYS A 105 -6.65 -9.66 1.51
N HIS A 106 -5.57 -10.13 2.14
CA HIS A 106 -5.62 -10.95 3.35
C HIS A 106 -5.05 -10.14 4.50
N PHE A 107 -5.86 -9.24 5.04
CA PHE A 107 -5.48 -8.35 6.12
C PHE A 107 -6.17 -8.79 7.40
N TYR A 108 -5.41 -8.84 8.48
CA TYR A 108 -5.87 -9.31 9.78
C TYR A 108 -5.62 -8.21 10.80
N GLU A 109 -6.68 -7.83 11.51
CA GLU A 109 -6.57 -6.95 12.65
C GLU A 109 -6.12 -7.75 13.86
N TRP A 110 -5.21 -7.17 14.61
CA TRP A 110 -4.80 -7.72 15.88
C TRP A 110 -5.31 -6.83 17.01
N GLN A 111 -5.63 -7.46 18.14
CA GLN A 111 -6.13 -6.75 19.30
C GLN A 111 -5.19 -6.95 20.46
N ILE A 112 -4.84 -5.83 21.11
CA ILE A 112 -4.17 -5.89 22.39
C ILE A 112 -5.25 -5.98 23.46
N ARG A 113 -5.25 -7.07 24.22
CA ARG A 113 -6.12 -7.14 25.40
C ARG A 113 -5.63 -6.12 26.42
N LYS A 114 -6.48 -5.21 26.80
CA LYS A 114 -6.22 -4.32 27.92
C LYS A 114 -6.27 -5.12 29.20
N TYR A 115 -5.27 -4.99 30.04
CA TYR A 115 -5.20 -5.73 31.30
C TYR A 115 -6.42 -5.47 32.18
N GLY A 116 -6.95 -4.30 32.21
CA GLY A 116 -8.14 -3.96 32.97
C GLY A 116 -9.42 -4.59 32.46
N ALA A 117 -9.40 -5.22 31.29
CA ALA A 117 -10.54 -5.91 30.69
C ALA A 117 -10.53 -7.40 30.93
N LEU A 118 -9.55 -7.90 31.64
CA LEU A 118 -9.43 -9.30 31.98
C LEU A 118 -10.24 -9.67 33.21
#